data_b0df8b2f14754ba9a6d3b8a644d54446
#
_entry.id   b0df8b2f14754ba9a6d3b8a644d54446
#
_cell.length_a   1.000
_cell.length_b   1.000
_cell.length_c   1.000
_cell.angle_alpha   90.00
_cell.angle_beta   90.00
_cell.angle_gamma   90.00
#
_symmetry.space_group_name_H-M   'P 1'
#
loop_
_entity.id
_entity.type
_entity.pdbx_description
1 polymer ?
#
loop_
_entity_poly.entity_id
_entity_poly.type
_entity_poly.pdbx_seq_one_letter_code
_entity_poly.pdbx_strand_id
1 'polypeptide(L)'
;TLQGTATVKTIMPEGDYKIEDTIAILTDEEGNDIPVTMIQRWPVKRAMTNYKEKPRPFKLLETGVRVIDTLNPIVEGGTGFIPGPFGTGKTVLQHAISKQAEADIVIIAACGERANEVVEIFTEFPELVDPHTGRKLMERTIIIANTSNMPVAAREASVYTAMTLAEYYRSMGLKVLLMADSTSRWAQALREMS
;
A
#
# COMPACT_ATOMS: atom_id res chain seq x y z
N THR A 1 -13.74 -13.55 -2.79
CA THR A 1 -12.77 -13.45 -3.90
C THR A 1 -12.68 -12.02 -4.41
N LEU A 2 -11.66 -11.71 -5.22
CA LEU A 2 -11.52 -10.39 -5.90
C LEU A 2 -12.68 -10.09 -6.87
N GLN A 3 -13.39 -11.11 -7.30
CA GLN A 3 -14.47 -11.03 -8.28
C GLN A 3 -15.86 -11.10 -7.66
N GLY A 4 -15.98 -11.38 -6.38
CA GLY A 4 -17.25 -11.50 -5.69
C GLY A 4 -17.22 -12.49 -4.52
N THR A 5 -18.39 -12.88 -4.06
CA THR A 5 -18.60 -13.90 -3.03
C THR A 5 -18.60 -15.28 -3.67
N ALA A 6 -18.00 -16.26 -3.01
CA ALA A 6 -18.03 -17.66 -3.44
C ALA A 6 -18.02 -18.58 -2.21
N THR A 7 -18.57 -19.77 -2.36
CA THR A 7 -18.61 -20.79 -1.30
C THR A 7 -17.43 -21.76 -1.48
N VAL A 8 -16.78 -22.12 -0.39
CA VAL A 8 -15.70 -23.13 -0.44
C VAL A 8 -16.33 -24.51 -0.67
N LYS A 9 -16.01 -25.14 -1.79
CA LYS A 9 -16.48 -26.49 -2.15
C LYS A 9 -15.54 -27.55 -1.60
N THR A 10 -14.24 -27.38 -1.83
CA THR A 10 -13.22 -28.36 -1.43
C THR A 10 -11.93 -27.63 -1.10
N ILE A 11 -11.25 -28.10 -0.05
CA ILE A 11 -9.86 -27.71 0.27
C ILE A 11 -9.02 -28.97 0.11
N MET A 12 -7.87 -28.84 -0.56
CA MET A 12 -6.95 -29.94 -0.72
C MET A 12 -6.31 -30.33 0.62
N PRO A 13 -5.97 -31.63 0.81
CA PRO A 13 -5.33 -32.08 2.04
C PRO A 13 -3.99 -31.40 2.27
N GLU A 14 -3.48 -31.44 3.50
CA GLU A 14 -2.14 -30.98 3.82
C GLU A 14 -1.09 -31.78 3.02
N GLY A 15 -0.13 -31.07 2.43
CA GLY A 15 0.93 -31.64 1.59
C GLY A 15 1.79 -30.60 0.91
N ASP A 16 2.73 -31.05 0.11
CA ASP A 16 3.60 -30.21 -0.69
C ASP A 16 2.93 -29.86 -2.03
N TYR A 17 2.73 -28.56 -2.29
CA TYR A 17 2.10 -28.05 -3.49
C TYR A 17 3.02 -27.05 -4.19
N LYS A 18 3.01 -27.10 -5.52
CA LYS A 18 3.61 -26.03 -6.34
C LYS A 18 2.70 -24.79 -6.28
N ILE A 19 3.26 -23.63 -6.54
CA ILE A 19 2.52 -22.35 -6.51
C ILE A 19 1.34 -22.31 -7.50
N GLU A 20 1.42 -23.11 -8.58
CA GLU A 20 0.40 -23.21 -9.62
C GLU A 20 -0.64 -24.31 -9.35
N ASP A 21 -0.40 -25.18 -8.36
CA ASP A 21 -1.31 -26.26 -8.04
C ASP A 21 -2.60 -25.71 -7.42
N THR A 22 -3.72 -26.37 -7.71
CA THR A 22 -5.00 -26.02 -7.10
C THR A 22 -5.02 -26.45 -5.64
N ILE A 23 -5.15 -25.49 -4.72
CA ILE A 23 -5.19 -25.71 -3.26
C ILE A 23 -6.62 -25.73 -2.70
N ALA A 24 -7.57 -25.13 -3.43
CA ALA A 24 -8.99 -25.16 -3.08
C ALA A 24 -9.86 -24.98 -4.33
N ILE A 25 -11.10 -25.41 -4.24
CA ILE A 25 -12.12 -25.15 -5.26
C ILE A 25 -13.26 -24.36 -4.60
N LEU A 26 -13.60 -23.24 -5.20
CA LEU A 26 -14.73 -22.41 -4.81
C LEU A 26 -15.84 -22.59 -5.82
N THR A 27 -17.10 -22.40 -5.38
CA THR A 27 -18.27 -22.33 -6.27
C THR A 27 -18.83 -20.93 -6.20
N ASP A 28 -19.01 -20.27 -7.35
CA ASP A 28 -19.63 -18.95 -7.45
C ASP A 28 -21.16 -19.01 -7.26
N GLU A 29 -21.83 -17.84 -7.33
CA GLU A 29 -23.28 -17.75 -7.20
C GLU A 29 -24.03 -18.38 -8.40
N GLU A 30 -23.33 -18.58 -9.53
CA GLU A 30 -23.87 -19.20 -10.74
C GLU A 30 -23.65 -20.72 -10.77
N GLY A 31 -22.94 -21.28 -9.78
CA GLY A 31 -22.67 -22.70 -9.65
C GLY A 31 -21.39 -23.16 -10.39
N ASN A 32 -20.58 -22.26 -10.90
CA ASN A 32 -19.32 -22.62 -11.57
C ASN A 32 -18.19 -22.87 -10.57
N ASP A 33 -17.36 -23.84 -10.85
CA ASP A 33 -16.18 -24.16 -10.03
C ASP A 33 -15.01 -23.26 -10.40
N ILE A 34 -14.46 -22.57 -9.39
CA ILE A 34 -13.32 -21.69 -9.51
C ILE A 34 -12.13 -22.34 -8.80
N PRO A 35 -11.09 -22.81 -9.52
CA PRO A 35 -9.88 -23.32 -8.89
C PRO A 35 -9.09 -22.17 -8.27
N VAL A 36 -8.63 -22.37 -7.04
CA VAL A 36 -7.78 -21.43 -6.30
C VAL A 36 -6.36 -22.00 -6.23
N THR A 37 -5.39 -21.18 -6.63
CA THR A 37 -3.97 -21.47 -6.53
C THR A 37 -3.30 -20.48 -5.56
N MET A 38 -2.01 -20.66 -5.27
CA MET A 38 -1.25 -19.68 -4.50
C MET A 38 -0.95 -18.40 -5.30
N ILE A 39 -1.14 -18.41 -6.62
CA ILE A 39 -0.97 -17.25 -7.49
C ILE A 39 -2.26 -16.46 -7.52
N GLN A 40 -2.17 -15.18 -7.16
CA GLN A 40 -3.28 -14.23 -7.25
C GLN A 40 -2.97 -13.15 -8.29
N ARG A 41 -3.91 -12.92 -9.20
CA ARG A 41 -3.82 -11.82 -10.18
C ARG A 41 -4.72 -10.68 -9.74
N TRP A 42 -4.11 -9.55 -9.38
CA TRP A 42 -4.82 -8.36 -8.93
C TRP A 42 -4.87 -7.32 -10.03
N PRO A 43 -6.05 -6.79 -10.40
CA PRO A 43 -6.16 -5.72 -11.37
C PRO A 43 -5.69 -4.40 -10.75
N VAL A 44 -4.68 -3.77 -11.35
CA VAL A 44 -4.04 -2.56 -10.79
C VAL A 44 -4.95 -1.32 -10.89
N LYS A 45 -5.71 -1.17 -11.98
CA LYS A 45 -6.56 0.03 -12.20
C LYS A 45 -8.05 -0.18 -11.89
N ARG A 46 -8.42 -1.35 -11.41
CA ARG A 46 -9.82 -1.65 -11.07
C ARG A 46 -10.05 -1.44 -9.57
N ALA A 47 -11.05 -0.64 -9.24
CA ALA A 47 -11.42 -0.44 -7.85
C ALA A 47 -11.88 -1.75 -7.19
N MET A 48 -11.48 -1.94 -5.94
CA MET A 48 -11.92 -3.06 -5.12
C MET A 48 -13.37 -2.81 -4.69
N THR A 49 -14.26 -3.77 -4.96
CA THR A 49 -15.71 -3.67 -4.66
C THR A 49 -16.21 -4.80 -3.77
N ASN A 50 -15.33 -5.66 -3.29
CA ASN A 50 -15.65 -6.89 -2.58
C ASN A 50 -15.93 -6.73 -1.07
N TYR A 51 -16.06 -5.51 -0.57
CA TYR A 51 -16.47 -5.24 0.81
C TYR A 51 -17.94 -4.82 0.87
N LYS A 52 -18.69 -5.40 1.81
CA LYS A 52 -20.13 -5.11 2.00
C LYS A 52 -20.36 -3.69 2.52
N GLU A 53 -19.53 -3.26 3.48
CA GLU A 53 -19.61 -1.93 4.11
C GLU A 53 -18.19 -1.41 4.38
N LYS A 54 -18.03 -0.10 4.28
CA LYS A 54 -16.84 0.58 4.81
C LYS A 54 -17.13 0.93 6.27
N PRO A 55 -16.46 0.29 7.24
CA PRO A 55 -16.63 0.65 8.64
C PRO A 55 -16.23 2.13 8.84
N ARG A 56 -16.95 2.83 9.71
CA ARG A 56 -16.56 4.20 10.08
C ARG A 56 -15.24 4.12 10.87
N PRO A 57 -14.23 4.90 10.50
CA PRO A 57 -12.99 4.98 11.25
C PRO A 57 -13.31 5.50 12.67
N PHE A 58 -12.79 4.84 13.69
CA PHE A 58 -13.00 5.24 15.09
C PHE A 58 -11.70 5.21 15.92
N LYS A 59 -10.68 4.51 15.42
CA LYS A 59 -9.39 4.36 16.10
C LYS A 59 -8.39 5.36 15.52
N LEU A 60 -7.67 6.07 16.38
CA LEU A 60 -6.59 6.96 15.96
C LEU A 60 -5.39 6.17 15.49
N LEU A 61 -4.76 6.65 14.42
CA LEU A 61 -3.43 6.22 14.01
C LEU A 61 -2.41 7.03 14.79
N GLU A 62 -1.67 6.38 15.67
CA GLU A 62 -0.55 7.00 16.36
C GLU A 62 0.61 7.19 15.38
N THR A 63 0.87 8.44 14.99
CA THR A 63 1.95 8.78 14.06
C THR A 63 3.29 8.99 14.76
N GLY A 64 3.28 9.15 16.09
CA GLY A 64 4.43 9.52 16.90
C GLY A 64 4.86 10.98 16.75
N VAL A 65 4.15 11.77 15.95
CA VAL A 65 4.38 13.19 15.77
C VAL A 65 3.35 13.95 16.57
N ARG A 66 3.75 14.53 17.71
CA ARG A 66 2.84 15.17 18.68
C ARG A 66 1.87 16.17 18.06
N VAL A 67 2.33 17.00 17.13
CA VAL A 67 1.49 18.03 16.48
C VAL A 67 0.40 17.39 15.64
N ILE A 68 0.68 16.27 14.96
CA ILE A 68 -0.32 15.53 14.19
C ILE A 68 -1.30 14.87 15.16
N ASP A 69 -0.80 14.09 16.10
CA ASP A 69 -1.62 13.26 16.99
C ASP A 69 -2.54 14.09 17.90
N THR A 70 -2.18 15.36 18.19
CA THR A 70 -2.98 16.24 19.05
C THR A 70 -3.84 17.26 18.31
N LEU A 71 -3.34 17.86 17.21
CA LEU A 71 -4.03 18.96 16.54
C LEU A 71 -4.68 18.55 15.20
N ASN A 72 -4.15 17.55 14.53
CA ASN A 72 -4.65 17.05 13.25
C ASN A 72 -4.64 15.51 13.21
N PRO A 73 -5.35 14.85 14.14
CA PRO A 73 -5.27 13.40 14.28
C PRO A 73 -5.74 12.69 13.03
N ILE A 74 -4.99 11.65 12.65
CA ILE A 74 -5.33 10.74 11.57
C ILE A 74 -5.96 9.49 12.18
N VAL A 75 -6.95 8.93 11.52
CA VAL A 75 -7.63 7.72 11.97
C VAL A 75 -7.22 6.51 11.11
N GLU A 76 -7.18 5.33 11.69
CA GLU A 76 -6.96 4.08 10.93
C GLU A 76 -8.05 3.95 9.86
N GLY A 77 -7.64 3.69 8.61
CA GLY A 77 -8.54 3.68 7.45
C GLY A 77 -8.93 5.07 6.92
N GLY A 78 -8.36 6.13 7.50
CA GLY A 78 -8.53 7.50 7.03
C GLY A 78 -7.48 7.91 5.99
N THR A 79 -7.61 9.14 5.50
CA THR A 79 -6.69 9.77 4.56
C THR A 79 -6.18 11.07 5.14
N GLY A 80 -4.87 11.24 5.19
CA GLY A 80 -4.20 12.48 5.58
C GLY A 80 -3.61 13.19 4.36
N PHE A 81 -3.48 14.50 4.43
CA PHE A 81 -2.88 15.34 3.40
C PHE A 81 -1.83 16.28 4.02
N ILE A 82 -0.65 16.32 3.44
CA ILE A 82 0.46 17.17 3.87
C ILE A 82 0.70 18.23 2.78
N PRO A 83 0.00 19.39 2.84
CA PRO A 83 0.19 20.44 1.87
C PRO A 83 1.46 21.24 2.15
N GLY A 84 2.08 21.74 1.09
CA GLY A 84 3.20 22.67 1.22
C GLY A 84 4.01 22.78 -0.07
N PRO A 85 4.63 23.95 -0.32
CA PRO A 85 5.54 24.13 -1.44
C PRO A 85 6.83 23.31 -1.27
N PHE A 86 7.68 23.37 -2.27
CA PHE A 86 8.98 22.72 -2.23
C PHE A 86 9.82 23.25 -1.04
N GLY A 87 10.56 22.35 -0.38
CA GLY A 87 11.47 22.71 0.72
C GLY A 87 10.79 22.93 2.09
N THR A 88 9.50 22.66 2.23
CA THR A 88 8.77 22.82 3.51
C THR A 88 8.88 21.61 4.45
N GLY A 89 9.67 20.61 4.08
CA GLY A 89 9.89 19.43 4.93
C GLY A 89 8.81 18.35 4.83
N LYS A 90 8.01 18.32 3.75
CA LYS A 90 6.98 17.28 3.54
C LYS A 90 7.56 15.87 3.60
N THR A 91 8.61 15.61 2.86
CA THR A 91 9.28 14.31 2.80
C THR A 91 9.88 13.93 4.16
N VAL A 92 10.48 14.89 4.86
CA VAL A 92 11.00 14.68 6.24
C VAL A 92 9.88 14.27 7.20
N LEU A 93 8.72 14.92 7.11
CA LEU A 93 7.56 14.57 7.92
C LEU A 93 7.02 13.18 7.57
N GLN A 94 6.97 12.82 6.28
CA GLN A 94 6.57 11.49 5.84
C GLN A 94 7.53 10.41 6.36
N HIS A 95 8.83 10.64 6.30
CA HIS A 95 9.83 9.73 6.87
C HIS A 95 9.66 9.57 8.39
N ALA A 96 9.38 10.66 9.10
CA ALA A 96 9.13 10.60 10.54
C ALA A 96 7.88 9.77 10.87
N ILE A 97 6.80 9.95 10.11
CA ILE A 97 5.57 9.16 10.26
C ILE A 97 5.84 7.68 9.95
N SER A 98 6.54 7.37 8.84
CA SER A 98 6.83 5.99 8.46
C SER A 98 7.66 5.24 9.50
N LYS A 99 8.56 5.96 10.16
CA LYS A 99 9.41 5.41 11.22
C LYS A 99 8.64 5.12 12.51
N GLN A 100 7.69 5.99 12.87
CA GLN A 100 7.07 5.98 14.19
C GLN A 100 5.63 5.44 14.19
N ALA A 101 4.95 5.43 13.04
CA ALA A 101 3.56 5.00 12.98
C ALA A 101 3.39 3.51 13.32
N GLU A 102 2.32 3.23 14.07
CA GLU A 102 1.89 1.87 14.39
C GLU A 102 1.25 1.21 13.17
N ALA A 103 2.08 0.66 12.28
CA ALA A 103 1.66 -0.07 11.09
C ALA A 103 2.49 -1.34 10.90
N ASP A 104 1.86 -2.41 10.41
CA ASP A 104 2.57 -3.66 10.10
C ASP A 104 3.40 -3.53 8.82
N ILE A 105 2.86 -2.84 7.83
CA ILE A 105 3.49 -2.60 6.53
C ILE A 105 3.45 -1.11 6.21
N VAL A 106 4.57 -0.59 5.74
CA VAL A 106 4.70 0.77 5.21
C VAL A 106 4.96 0.70 3.71
N ILE A 107 4.16 1.39 2.92
CA ILE A 107 4.34 1.48 1.47
C ILE A 107 4.65 2.93 1.11
N ILE A 108 5.80 3.15 0.48
CA ILE A 108 6.22 4.47 0.01
C ILE A 108 6.13 4.47 -1.51
N ALA A 109 5.23 5.26 -2.05
CA ALA A 109 5.09 5.51 -3.48
C ALA A 109 5.77 6.83 -3.83
N ALA A 110 7.02 6.77 -4.27
CA ALA A 110 7.71 7.91 -4.86
C ALA A 110 7.17 8.10 -6.29
N CYS A 111 6.42 9.16 -6.51
CA CYS A 111 5.73 9.43 -7.77
C CYS A 111 6.38 10.59 -8.53
N GLY A 112 7.29 10.27 -9.44
CA GLY A 112 8.04 11.25 -10.22
C GLY A 112 9.04 12.06 -9.40
N GLU A 113 9.53 11.50 -8.30
CA GLU A 113 10.49 12.16 -7.42
C GLU A 113 11.87 12.31 -8.07
N ARG A 114 12.70 13.21 -7.53
CA ARG A 114 14.06 13.36 -7.99
C ARG A 114 14.87 12.12 -7.61
N ALA A 115 15.76 11.70 -8.50
CA ALA A 115 16.62 10.54 -8.26
C ALA A 115 17.37 10.62 -6.92
N ASN A 116 17.83 11.81 -6.53
CA ASN A 116 18.54 12.03 -5.26
C ASN A 116 17.66 11.72 -4.04
N GLU A 117 16.39 12.15 -4.05
CA GLU A 117 15.44 11.93 -2.96
C GLU A 117 15.10 10.42 -2.84
N VAL A 118 15.01 9.74 -3.96
CA VAL A 118 14.80 8.28 -3.98
C VAL A 118 16.04 7.54 -3.45
N VAL A 119 17.23 7.95 -3.84
CA VAL A 119 18.50 7.38 -3.33
C VAL A 119 18.63 7.58 -1.82
N GLU A 120 18.24 8.76 -1.31
CA GLU A 120 18.22 9.04 0.12
C GLU A 120 17.37 8.03 0.90
N ILE A 121 16.17 7.73 0.41
CA ILE A 121 15.32 6.70 1.02
C ILE A 121 16.03 5.34 1.04
N PHE A 122 16.66 4.92 -0.06
CA PHE A 122 17.36 3.64 -0.14
C PHE A 122 18.63 3.56 0.71
N THR A 123 19.22 4.69 1.05
CA THR A 123 20.41 4.74 1.91
C THR A 123 20.05 4.87 3.39
N GLU A 124 19.04 5.65 3.73
CA GLU A 124 18.65 5.91 5.12
C GLU A 124 17.78 4.81 5.73
N PHE A 125 16.76 4.33 5.02
CA PHE A 125 15.81 3.36 5.56
C PHE A 125 16.41 2.04 6.03
N PRO A 126 17.44 1.46 5.38
CA PRO A 126 18.11 0.26 5.87
C PRO A 126 18.84 0.45 7.21
N GLU A 127 19.24 1.68 7.53
CA GLU A 127 19.93 2.00 8.79
C GLU A 127 18.96 2.32 9.94
N LEU A 128 17.71 2.67 9.60
CA LEU A 128 16.70 3.01 10.59
C LEU A 128 16.18 1.74 11.30
N VAL A 129 15.99 1.88 12.61
CA VAL A 129 15.41 0.84 13.45
C VAL A 129 14.00 1.24 13.82
N ASP A 130 13.07 0.30 13.69
CA ASP A 130 11.70 0.45 14.12
C ASP A 130 11.65 0.51 15.66
N PRO A 131 11.15 1.60 16.26
CA PRO A 131 11.12 1.76 17.70
C PRO A 131 10.18 0.77 18.41
N HIS A 132 9.20 0.19 17.69
CA HIS A 132 8.22 -0.74 18.26
C HIS A 132 8.72 -2.19 18.28
N THR A 133 9.46 -2.59 17.25
CA THR A 133 9.89 -3.99 17.09
C THR A 133 11.38 -4.20 17.30
N GLY A 134 12.19 -3.15 17.27
CA GLY A 134 13.65 -3.20 17.31
C GLY A 134 14.30 -3.78 16.04
N ARG A 135 13.52 -4.09 15.02
CA ARG A 135 14.00 -4.60 13.71
C ARG A 135 14.31 -3.45 12.77
N LYS A 136 14.99 -3.76 11.67
CA LYS A 136 15.22 -2.77 10.63
C LYS A 136 13.89 -2.33 10.00
N LEU A 137 13.72 -1.02 9.82
CA LEU A 137 12.51 -0.44 9.23
C LEU A 137 12.24 -0.99 7.82
N MET A 138 13.29 -1.29 7.08
CA MET A 138 13.22 -1.85 5.73
C MET A 138 12.52 -3.22 5.68
N GLU A 139 12.52 -3.99 6.76
CA GLU A 139 11.86 -5.30 6.81
C GLU A 139 10.33 -5.21 6.68
N ARG A 140 9.74 -4.06 7.04
CA ARG A 140 8.31 -3.78 6.91
C ARG A 140 7.98 -2.73 5.85
N THR A 141 8.96 -2.31 5.05
CA THR A 141 8.80 -1.21 4.09
C THR A 141 8.86 -1.71 2.65
N ILE A 142 7.90 -1.29 1.84
CA ILE A 142 7.87 -1.50 0.40
C ILE A 142 8.02 -0.14 -0.28
N ILE A 143 8.98 -0.02 -1.19
CA ILE A 143 9.25 1.22 -1.91
C ILE A 143 8.92 1.03 -3.39
N ILE A 144 8.02 1.85 -3.90
CA ILE A 144 7.72 1.94 -5.34
C ILE A 144 8.39 3.21 -5.85
N ALA A 145 9.58 3.04 -6.41
CA ALA A 145 10.40 4.14 -6.86
C ALA A 145 10.08 4.50 -8.32
N ASN A 146 9.43 5.63 -8.52
CA ASN A 146 9.26 6.25 -9.84
C ASN A 146 9.95 7.61 -9.83
N THR A 147 10.98 7.76 -10.64
CA THR A 147 11.75 9.00 -10.76
C THR A 147 11.23 9.88 -11.90
N SER A 148 11.58 11.16 -11.86
CA SER A 148 11.10 12.18 -12.81
C SER A 148 11.51 11.95 -14.28
N ASN A 149 12.53 11.13 -14.51
CA ASN A 149 13.02 10.74 -15.84
C ASN A 149 12.35 9.48 -16.40
N MET A 150 11.49 8.83 -15.64
CA MET A 150 10.74 7.67 -16.11
C MET A 150 9.54 8.09 -16.99
N PRO A 151 9.04 7.18 -17.87
CA PRO A 151 7.90 7.46 -18.72
C PRO A 151 6.65 7.92 -17.95
N VAL A 152 5.85 8.80 -18.54
CA VAL A 152 4.63 9.36 -17.93
C VAL A 152 3.65 8.27 -17.52
N ALA A 153 3.47 7.25 -18.37
CA ALA A 153 2.61 6.11 -18.07
C ALA A 153 3.05 5.30 -16.82
N ALA A 154 4.36 5.17 -16.61
CA ALA A 154 4.89 4.53 -15.40
C ALA A 154 4.63 5.38 -14.15
N ARG A 155 4.73 6.72 -14.28
CA ARG A 155 4.40 7.66 -13.21
C ARG A 155 2.92 7.58 -12.83
N GLU A 156 2.03 7.54 -13.82
CA GLU A 156 0.60 7.37 -13.58
C GLU A 156 0.30 6.03 -12.91
N ALA A 157 0.89 4.94 -13.37
CA ALA A 157 0.65 3.61 -12.85
C ALA A 157 1.20 3.39 -11.42
N SER A 158 2.22 4.16 -10.98
CA SER A 158 2.90 3.94 -9.69
C SER A 158 1.96 4.02 -8.49
N VAL A 159 1.05 4.99 -8.46
CA VAL A 159 0.09 5.17 -7.36
C VAL A 159 -0.92 4.03 -7.32
N TYR A 160 -1.42 3.59 -8.47
CA TYR A 160 -2.33 2.44 -8.54
C TYR A 160 -1.65 1.15 -8.11
N THR A 161 -0.40 0.95 -8.50
CA THR A 161 0.40 -0.21 -8.07
C THR A 161 0.59 -0.21 -6.56
N ALA A 162 0.93 0.95 -5.98
CA ALA A 162 1.07 1.11 -4.55
C ALA A 162 -0.22 0.80 -3.80
N MET A 163 -1.34 1.31 -4.30
CA MET A 163 -2.66 1.05 -3.72
C MET A 163 -3.06 -0.42 -3.82
N THR A 164 -2.74 -1.08 -4.93
CA THR A 164 -3.01 -2.51 -5.11
C THR A 164 -2.24 -3.36 -4.10
N LEU A 165 -0.96 -3.04 -3.86
CA LEU A 165 -0.17 -3.71 -2.82
C LEU A 165 -0.72 -3.42 -1.43
N ALA A 166 -1.13 -2.18 -1.15
CA ALA A 166 -1.75 -1.83 0.13
C ALA A 166 -3.02 -2.64 0.38
N GLU A 167 -3.88 -2.76 -0.60
CA GLU A 167 -5.12 -3.55 -0.52
C GLU A 167 -4.83 -5.06 -0.37
N TYR A 168 -3.80 -5.57 -1.02
CA TYR A 168 -3.37 -6.95 -0.88
C TYR A 168 -3.00 -7.27 0.58
N TYR A 169 -2.12 -6.49 1.19
CA TYR A 169 -1.73 -6.69 2.58
C TYR A 169 -2.86 -6.40 3.57
N ARG A 170 -3.68 -5.39 3.29
CA ARG A 170 -4.88 -5.11 4.08
C ARG A 170 -5.85 -6.29 4.07
N SER A 171 -6.02 -6.98 2.94
CA SER A 171 -6.88 -8.16 2.84
C SER A 171 -6.38 -9.36 3.66
N MET A 172 -5.11 -9.37 4.02
CA MET A 172 -4.53 -10.34 4.97
C MET A 172 -4.77 -9.96 6.45
N GLY A 173 -5.43 -8.83 6.72
CA GLY A 173 -5.66 -8.33 8.08
C GLY A 173 -4.54 -7.47 8.65
N LEU A 174 -3.55 -7.08 7.83
CA LEU A 174 -2.44 -6.24 8.26
C LEU A 174 -2.81 -4.75 8.21
N LYS A 175 -2.26 -3.98 9.14
CA LYS A 175 -2.33 -2.52 9.13
C LYS A 175 -1.33 -1.97 8.14
N VAL A 176 -1.81 -1.28 7.12
CA VAL A 176 -0.97 -0.73 6.05
C VAL A 176 -1.00 0.79 6.07
N LEU A 177 0.18 1.39 6.15
CA LEU A 177 0.39 2.81 5.94
C LEU A 177 0.90 3.04 4.52
N LEU A 178 0.09 3.69 3.68
CA LEU A 178 0.48 4.09 2.34
C LEU A 178 0.80 5.57 2.30
N MET A 179 1.98 5.93 1.84
CA MET A 179 2.42 7.30 1.62
C MET A 179 2.76 7.52 0.14
N ALA A 180 2.24 8.60 -0.43
CA ALA A 180 2.50 8.97 -1.82
C ALA A 180 3.16 10.36 -1.90
N ASP A 181 4.36 10.42 -2.43
CA ASP A 181 5.12 11.62 -2.68
C ASP A 181 5.57 11.71 -4.15
N SER A 182 5.14 12.66 -4.93
CA SER A 182 4.09 13.63 -4.63
C SER A 182 2.88 13.43 -5.57
N THR A 183 1.68 13.53 -5.01
CA THR A 183 0.43 13.40 -5.79
C THR A 183 0.26 14.48 -6.85
N SER A 184 0.91 15.65 -6.72
CA SER A 184 0.90 16.70 -7.76
C SER A 184 1.59 16.23 -9.04
N ARG A 185 2.66 15.48 -8.97
CA ARG A 185 3.34 14.92 -10.15
C ARG A 185 2.56 13.77 -10.78
N TRP A 186 1.83 13.01 -9.97
CA TRP A 186 0.88 12.04 -10.47
C TRP A 186 -0.28 12.70 -11.23
N ALA A 187 -0.86 13.79 -10.67
CA ALA A 187 -1.90 14.56 -11.34
C ALA A 187 -1.40 15.22 -12.65
N GLN A 188 -0.13 15.63 -12.68
CA GLN A 188 0.51 16.09 -13.91
C GLN A 188 0.58 14.96 -14.96
N ALA A 189 0.98 13.75 -14.57
CA ALA A 189 1.01 12.60 -15.48
C ALA A 189 -0.37 12.28 -16.07
N LEU A 190 -1.42 12.33 -15.26
CA LEU A 190 -2.80 12.15 -15.73
C LEU A 190 -3.17 13.20 -16.78
N ARG A 191 -2.78 14.47 -16.57
CA ARG A 191 -3.04 15.57 -17.53
C ARG A 191 -2.26 15.39 -18.83
N GLU A 192 -1.04 14.89 -18.76
CA GLU A 192 -0.20 14.65 -19.94
C GLU A 192 -0.70 13.49 -20.81
N MET A 193 -1.51 12.58 -20.23
CA MET A 193 -2.08 11.41 -20.92
C MET A 193 -3.54 11.60 -21.36
N SER A 194 -4.21 12.66 -20.91
CA SER A 194 -5.57 13.00 -21.32
C SER A 194 -5.56 13.84 -22.60
#